data_ca4d4ca34d63e76d987dd162a0ad4fa7
#
_entry.id   ca4d4ca34d63e76d987dd162a0ad4fa7
#
_cell.length_a   1.000
_cell.length_b   1.000
_cell.length_c   1.000
_cell.angle_alpha   90.00
_cell.angle_beta   90.00
_cell.angle_gamma   90.00
#
_symmetry.space_group_name_H-M   'P 1'
#
loop_
_entity.id
_entity.type
_entity.pdbx_description
1 polymer ?
#
loop_
_entity_poly.entity_id
_entity_poly.type
_entity_poly.pdbx_seq_one_letter_code
_entity_poly.pdbx_strand_id
1 'polypeptide(L)'
;MPFVLPGPKGRFVSQVLHALARRRLTSIVPAIVLTCFSTVGAAATSGEQAALDKKLHDAVPAGVRLIVAEQSDQFSIPWKLSALGENAPYDVTFANFNGGPAVLEALVSGAVDVGFIGEAPLPIALASGVQDLKVIAAIANPGSPGNIFLVAQPDSGIRKAQDLAGKTIAYPPGTGRHMILSGILHSAGLDIRKDIKNVTLAGSEVAPTFASRSVDAAIVLGQQLFRLGSPPIVEDGTGHNWGLNVLVTQQSVLDDPAKGRALADLTRRAVQVLNWQQRHAEQWIRASYVKQQGLSYEQGKYLFDKSGLGTYYPIQSELKKVYQQIADGLYETGALQKKVTVAPFLDTRFNDIVAEQNRLDGIVPKRLQNDSHAVIHSQGATPAATTSAAATAPAIVTTGAAVAVP
;
A
#
# COMPACT_ATOMS: atom_id res chain seq x y z
N MET A 1 -48.79 40.06 -19.80
CA MET A 1 -48.45 41.50 -19.74
C MET A 1 -46.97 41.62 -19.49
N PRO A 2 -46.25 42.33 -20.35
CA PRO A 2 -44.75 42.40 -20.28
C PRO A 2 -44.33 43.74 -19.66
N PHE A 3 -43.14 43.79 -19.06
CA PHE A 3 -42.35 45.00 -18.82
C PHE A 3 -40.89 44.62 -18.96
N VAL A 4 -40.22 44.93 -20.00
CA VAL A 4 -39.50 46.06 -20.63
C VAL A 4 -38.41 46.69 -19.72
N LEU A 5 -37.16 46.52 -20.22
CA LEU A 5 -35.89 47.13 -19.84
C LEU A 5 -35.92 48.70 -19.82
N PRO A 6 -34.90 49.37 -19.23
CA PRO A 6 -33.85 49.90 -20.09
C PRO A 6 -32.43 49.93 -19.50
N GLY A 7 -31.41 49.88 -20.39
CA GLY A 7 -30.09 50.45 -20.13
C GLY A 7 -30.05 51.96 -20.37
N PRO A 8 -28.95 52.64 -20.13
CA PRO A 8 -28.06 53.02 -21.24
C PRO A 8 -26.55 53.14 -20.93
N LYS A 9 -25.71 52.92 -21.95
CA LYS A 9 -24.77 53.81 -22.67
C LYS A 9 -23.91 54.77 -21.84
N GLY A 10 -22.62 54.74 -22.09
CA GLY A 10 -21.66 55.80 -21.81
C GLY A 10 -20.25 55.48 -22.33
N ARG A 11 -19.96 55.97 -23.51
CA ARG A 11 -18.68 56.08 -24.21
C ARG A 11 -17.70 57.01 -23.48
N PHE A 12 -16.38 56.79 -23.66
CA PHE A 12 -15.31 57.78 -23.99
C PHE A 12 -14.04 56.96 -24.28
N VAL A 13 -13.62 56.80 -25.49
CA VAL A 13 -12.94 57.65 -26.48
C VAL A 13 -11.59 58.19 -25.96
N SER A 14 -10.53 57.67 -26.50
CA SER A 14 -9.56 58.25 -27.44
C SER A 14 -8.15 58.59 -26.94
N GLN A 15 -7.23 58.06 -27.68
CA GLN A 15 -5.98 58.64 -28.17
C GLN A 15 -4.78 58.81 -27.18
N VAL A 16 -3.65 58.18 -27.48
CA VAL A 16 -2.50 58.84 -28.06
C VAL A 16 -1.64 57.83 -28.84
N LEU A 17 -1.48 58.08 -30.10
CA LEU A 17 -0.53 57.55 -31.07
C LEU A 17 0.81 58.30 -31.02
N HIS A 18 1.84 57.66 -31.56
CA HIS A 18 3.18 58.15 -32.03
C HIS A 18 4.31 57.94 -30.99
N ALA A 19 5.42 57.42 -31.30
CA ALA A 19 6.16 57.24 -32.56
C ALA A 19 7.41 56.35 -32.36
N LEU A 20 7.91 55.90 -33.47
CA LEU A 20 9.27 55.63 -33.93
C LEU A 20 9.76 54.18 -33.75
N ALA A 21 9.66 53.43 -34.78
CA ALA A 21 10.51 53.31 -35.97
C ALA A 21 11.90 52.63 -35.73
N ARG A 22 12.03 51.50 -36.42
CA ARG A 22 13.25 50.92 -36.99
C ARG A 22 14.28 50.31 -36.04
N ARG A 23 14.26 48.98 -35.99
CA ARG A 23 15.42 48.21 -36.43
C ARG A 23 15.05 46.75 -36.72
N ARG A 24 15.12 46.41 -38.01
CA ARG A 24 15.16 45.01 -38.46
C ARG A 24 16.48 44.42 -38.02
N LEU A 25 16.43 43.30 -37.31
CA LEU A 25 17.49 42.30 -37.30
C LEU A 25 16.85 40.94 -37.33
N THR A 26 16.96 40.33 -38.48
CA THR A 26 16.76 38.94 -38.77
C THR A 26 17.59 38.09 -37.82
N SER A 27 16.93 37.26 -37.00
CA SER A 27 17.55 36.10 -36.39
C SER A 27 16.68 34.90 -36.69
N ILE A 28 16.97 34.25 -37.80
CA ILE A 28 16.68 32.85 -38.05
C ILE A 28 17.57 32.07 -37.08
N VAL A 29 17.05 31.50 -36.03
CA VAL A 29 17.71 30.52 -35.17
C VAL A 29 16.84 29.28 -35.14
N PRO A 30 17.40 28.09 -35.29
CA PRO A 30 16.75 26.94 -35.87
C PRO A 30 15.93 26.15 -34.84
N ALA A 31 14.67 25.93 -35.17
CA ALA A 31 13.77 25.05 -34.45
C ALA A 31 13.97 23.54 -34.82
N ILE A 32 15.22 23.10 -35.02
CA ILE A 32 15.52 21.73 -35.53
C ILE A 32 16.32 20.86 -34.54
N VAL A 33 16.72 21.38 -33.37
CA VAL A 33 17.60 20.59 -32.47
C VAL A 33 16.83 19.89 -31.31
N LEU A 34 15.55 20.19 -31.06
CA LEU A 34 14.87 19.66 -29.88
C LEU A 34 14.15 18.34 -30.11
N THR A 35 13.96 17.86 -31.33
CA THR A 35 13.24 16.60 -31.63
C THR A 35 14.12 15.36 -31.67
N CYS A 36 15.43 15.50 -31.80
CA CYS A 36 16.34 14.34 -31.88
C CYS A 36 16.77 13.78 -30.51
N PHE A 37 16.72 14.58 -29.44
CA PHE A 37 17.14 14.08 -28.11
C PHE A 37 16.10 13.18 -27.45
N SER A 38 14.81 13.41 -27.70
CA SER A 38 13.75 12.59 -27.12
C SER A 38 13.65 11.19 -27.73
N THR A 39 13.96 11.06 -29.02
CA THR A 39 13.89 9.77 -29.72
C THR A 39 15.09 8.86 -29.43
N VAL A 40 16.26 9.42 -29.22
CA VAL A 40 17.46 8.65 -28.85
C VAL A 40 17.33 8.11 -27.42
N GLY A 41 16.81 8.90 -26.48
CA GLY A 41 16.57 8.45 -25.12
C GLY A 41 15.53 7.32 -25.05
N ALA A 42 14.43 7.42 -25.79
CA ALA A 42 13.37 6.39 -25.81
C ALA A 42 13.85 5.09 -26.48
N ALA A 43 14.66 5.17 -27.52
CA ALA A 43 15.22 4.00 -28.20
C ALA A 43 16.31 3.29 -27.35
N ALA A 44 17.13 4.05 -26.63
CA ALA A 44 18.11 3.49 -25.70
C ALA A 44 17.46 2.75 -24.55
N THR A 45 16.42 3.32 -23.93
CA THR A 45 15.67 2.68 -22.83
C THR A 45 14.92 1.43 -23.30
N SER A 46 14.39 1.37 -24.52
CA SER A 46 13.72 0.18 -25.03
C SER A 46 14.71 -0.98 -25.28
N GLY A 47 15.91 -0.70 -25.73
CA GLY A 47 16.96 -1.70 -25.90
C GLY A 47 17.47 -2.24 -24.56
N GLU A 48 17.65 -1.37 -23.57
CA GLU A 48 18.05 -1.75 -22.21
C GLU A 48 16.96 -2.60 -21.52
N GLN A 49 15.68 -2.23 -21.69
CA GLN A 49 14.55 -3.03 -21.20
C GLN A 49 14.58 -4.43 -21.80
N ALA A 50 14.69 -4.55 -23.13
CA ALA A 50 14.74 -5.84 -23.81
C ALA A 50 15.97 -6.69 -23.36
N ALA A 51 17.09 -6.06 -23.09
CA ALA A 51 18.29 -6.75 -22.58
C ALA A 51 18.08 -7.28 -21.15
N LEU A 52 17.47 -6.50 -20.26
CA LEU A 52 17.14 -6.94 -18.91
C LEU A 52 16.11 -8.07 -18.93
N ASP A 53 15.05 -7.93 -19.74
CA ASP A 53 14.02 -8.94 -19.92
C ASP A 53 14.63 -10.26 -20.40
N LYS A 54 15.44 -10.22 -21.44
CA LYS A 54 16.13 -11.40 -21.96
C LYS A 54 17.06 -12.04 -20.94
N LYS A 55 17.86 -11.26 -20.24
CA LYS A 55 18.78 -11.76 -19.19
C LYS A 55 18.06 -12.53 -18.11
N LEU A 56 16.96 -11.99 -17.59
CA LEU A 56 16.19 -12.63 -16.53
C LEU A 56 15.38 -13.81 -17.03
N HIS A 57 14.77 -13.69 -18.22
CA HIS A 57 14.04 -14.76 -18.87
C HIS A 57 14.94 -16.00 -19.10
N ASP A 58 16.08 -15.81 -19.77
CA ASP A 58 16.97 -16.91 -20.16
C ASP A 58 17.64 -17.57 -18.94
N ALA A 59 17.65 -16.89 -17.78
CA ALA A 59 18.20 -17.44 -16.56
C ALA A 59 17.31 -18.51 -15.91
N VAL A 60 15.98 -18.49 -16.19
CA VAL A 60 15.03 -19.40 -15.55
C VAL A 60 14.98 -20.72 -16.30
N PRO A 61 15.18 -21.87 -15.64
CA PRO A 61 15.02 -23.19 -16.28
C PRO A 61 13.57 -23.44 -16.69
N ALA A 62 13.37 -24.26 -17.70
CA ALA A 62 12.05 -24.69 -18.11
C ALA A 62 11.32 -25.49 -17.01
N GLY A 63 9.99 -25.36 -16.94
CA GLY A 63 9.13 -26.11 -16.02
C GLY A 63 9.07 -25.57 -14.59
N VAL A 64 9.65 -24.42 -14.33
CA VAL A 64 9.51 -23.75 -13.02
C VAL A 64 8.07 -23.29 -12.82
N ARG A 65 7.55 -23.47 -11.61
CA ARG A 65 6.22 -22.99 -11.18
C ARG A 65 6.37 -22.17 -9.92
N LEU A 66 5.61 -21.08 -9.85
CA LEU A 66 5.48 -20.24 -8.66
C LEU A 66 4.01 -20.12 -8.25
N ILE A 67 3.73 -20.33 -6.98
CA ILE A 67 2.44 -20.03 -6.37
C ILE A 67 2.58 -18.69 -5.64
N VAL A 68 1.84 -17.70 -6.11
CA VAL A 68 1.87 -16.31 -5.63
C VAL A 68 0.63 -16.05 -4.80
N ALA A 69 0.80 -15.80 -3.51
CA ALA A 69 -0.28 -15.42 -2.62
C ALA A 69 -0.58 -13.91 -2.73
N GLU A 70 -1.84 -13.58 -2.84
CA GLU A 70 -2.31 -12.19 -2.94
C GLU A 70 -3.59 -11.97 -2.14
N GLN A 71 -4.04 -10.72 -2.09
CA GLN A 71 -5.29 -10.31 -1.46
C GLN A 71 -6.11 -9.51 -2.46
N SER A 72 -7.42 -9.83 -2.59
CA SER A 72 -8.36 -9.08 -3.43
C SER A 72 -7.90 -8.91 -4.89
N ASP A 73 -7.24 -9.90 -5.44
CA ASP A 73 -6.73 -9.95 -6.82
C ASP A 73 -5.88 -8.73 -7.23
N GLN A 74 -5.19 -8.12 -6.25
CA GLN A 74 -4.44 -6.87 -6.45
C GLN A 74 -3.23 -7.01 -7.38
N PHE A 75 -2.72 -8.21 -7.54
CA PHE A 75 -1.60 -8.50 -8.43
C PHE A 75 -2.04 -9.24 -9.69
N SER A 76 -2.92 -10.23 -9.58
CA SER A 76 -3.37 -11.06 -10.71
C SER A 76 -4.17 -10.27 -11.74
N ILE A 77 -5.01 -9.31 -11.34
CA ILE A 77 -5.76 -8.46 -12.26
C ILE A 77 -4.81 -7.63 -13.15
N PRO A 78 -3.90 -6.79 -12.60
CA PRO A 78 -3.01 -5.98 -13.43
C PRO A 78 -1.96 -6.83 -14.16
N TRP A 79 -1.55 -7.98 -13.62
CA TRP A 79 -0.71 -8.95 -14.32
C TRP A 79 -1.33 -9.42 -15.65
N LYS A 80 -2.63 -9.76 -15.63
CA LYS A 80 -3.38 -10.17 -16.82
C LYS A 80 -3.65 -9.00 -17.78
N LEU A 81 -4.06 -7.84 -17.23
CA LEU A 81 -4.41 -6.68 -18.05
C LEU A 81 -3.21 -6.04 -18.74
N SER A 82 -2.04 -6.12 -18.13
CA SER A 82 -0.79 -5.58 -18.70
C SER A 82 -0.13 -6.49 -19.72
N ALA A 83 -0.60 -7.74 -19.85
CA ALA A 83 0.05 -8.80 -20.61
C ALA A 83 1.50 -9.13 -20.17
N LEU A 84 1.95 -8.57 -19.04
CA LEU A 84 3.31 -8.78 -18.51
C LEU A 84 3.58 -10.25 -18.14
N GLY A 85 2.53 -11.04 -17.93
CA GLY A 85 2.64 -12.47 -17.63
C GLY A 85 2.80 -13.38 -18.84
N GLU A 86 2.41 -12.95 -20.06
CA GLU A 86 2.33 -13.81 -21.23
C GLU A 86 3.67 -14.42 -21.65
N ASN A 87 4.77 -13.69 -21.42
CA ASN A 87 6.13 -14.13 -21.72
C ASN A 87 6.95 -14.46 -20.47
N ALA A 88 6.30 -14.84 -19.36
CA ALA A 88 7.04 -15.31 -18.19
C ALA A 88 7.64 -16.70 -18.49
N PRO A 89 8.92 -16.94 -18.17
CA PRO A 89 9.58 -18.24 -18.43
C PRO A 89 9.21 -19.30 -17.38
N TYR A 90 8.15 -19.10 -16.62
CA TYR A 90 7.63 -19.97 -15.56
C TYR A 90 6.11 -19.87 -15.48
N ASP A 91 5.48 -20.93 -14.99
CA ASP A 91 4.04 -20.91 -14.70
C ASP A 91 3.78 -20.14 -13.40
N VAL A 92 2.75 -19.29 -13.40
CA VAL A 92 2.28 -18.58 -12.20
C VAL A 92 0.85 -19.01 -11.86
N THR A 93 0.66 -19.45 -10.63
CA THR A 93 -0.67 -19.65 -10.03
C THR A 93 -0.88 -18.60 -8.95
N PHE A 94 -1.96 -17.84 -9.06
CA PHE A 94 -2.36 -16.88 -8.02
C PHE A 94 -3.32 -17.52 -7.04
N ALA A 95 -3.00 -17.42 -5.74
CA ALA A 95 -3.83 -17.87 -4.64
C ALA A 95 -4.32 -16.65 -3.84
N ASN A 96 -5.63 -16.42 -3.78
CA ASN A 96 -6.23 -15.26 -3.12
C ASN A 96 -6.61 -15.58 -1.68
N PHE A 97 -6.20 -14.73 -0.74
CA PHE A 97 -6.40 -14.90 0.70
C PHE A 97 -7.16 -13.73 1.31
N ASN A 98 -7.87 -14.01 2.40
CA ASN A 98 -8.60 -12.99 3.15
C ASN A 98 -7.71 -12.31 4.21
N GLY A 99 -6.75 -11.52 3.76
CA GLY A 99 -5.87 -10.72 4.63
C GLY A 99 -4.45 -11.26 4.78
N GLY A 100 -3.55 -10.38 5.22
CA GLY A 100 -2.13 -10.68 5.38
C GLY A 100 -1.80 -11.85 6.31
N PRO A 101 -2.47 -12.03 7.46
CA PRO A 101 -2.25 -13.20 8.32
C PRO A 101 -2.44 -14.55 7.60
N ALA A 102 -3.49 -14.68 6.77
CA ALA A 102 -3.72 -15.92 6.01
C ALA A 102 -2.66 -16.16 4.93
N VAL A 103 -2.19 -15.10 4.25
CA VAL A 103 -1.04 -15.20 3.34
C VAL A 103 0.20 -15.66 4.08
N LEU A 104 0.44 -15.12 5.28
CA LEU A 104 1.58 -15.48 6.11
C LEU A 104 1.56 -16.96 6.53
N GLU A 105 0.41 -17.46 6.95
CA GLU A 105 0.22 -18.88 7.29
C GLU A 105 0.51 -19.79 6.08
N ALA A 106 0.04 -19.40 4.89
CA ALA A 106 0.32 -20.13 3.66
C ALA A 106 1.82 -20.11 3.30
N LEU A 107 2.52 -18.99 3.53
CA LEU A 107 3.97 -18.91 3.37
C LEU A 107 4.69 -19.83 4.37
N VAL A 108 4.36 -19.76 5.65
CA VAL A 108 5.01 -20.54 6.71
C VAL A 108 4.79 -22.05 6.49
N SER A 109 3.62 -22.46 6.02
CA SER A 109 3.32 -23.86 5.71
C SER A 109 3.94 -24.37 4.40
N GLY A 110 4.55 -23.49 3.57
CA GLY A 110 5.07 -23.83 2.25
C GLY A 110 3.97 -24.08 1.19
N ALA A 111 2.73 -23.72 1.46
CA ALA A 111 1.62 -23.83 0.50
C ALA A 111 1.75 -22.85 -0.67
N VAL A 112 2.51 -21.79 -0.51
CA VAL A 112 2.81 -20.77 -1.53
C VAL A 112 4.30 -20.45 -1.52
N ASP A 113 4.84 -20.03 -2.66
CA ASP A 113 6.25 -19.71 -2.81
C ASP A 113 6.57 -18.26 -2.42
N VAL A 114 5.65 -17.35 -2.67
CA VAL A 114 5.83 -15.92 -2.44
C VAL A 114 4.48 -15.27 -2.18
N GLY A 115 4.44 -14.21 -1.37
CA GLY A 115 3.19 -13.52 -1.05
C GLY A 115 3.34 -12.02 -0.88
N PHE A 116 2.30 -11.29 -1.26
CA PHE A 116 2.15 -9.86 -0.99
C PHE A 116 1.41 -9.67 0.33
N ILE A 117 2.05 -9.02 1.29
CA ILE A 117 1.44 -8.71 2.60
C ILE A 117 1.71 -7.25 2.98
N GLY A 118 0.86 -6.70 3.84
CA GLY A 118 1.11 -5.41 4.48
C GLY A 118 2.26 -5.49 5.48
N GLU A 119 2.53 -4.38 6.12
CA GLU A 119 3.68 -4.16 6.98
C GLU A 119 3.69 -4.96 8.29
N ALA A 120 2.51 -5.25 8.85
CA ALA A 120 2.39 -5.78 10.21
C ALA A 120 2.57 -7.31 10.35
N PRO A 121 2.10 -8.17 9.43
CA PRO A 121 2.12 -9.63 9.65
C PRO A 121 3.52 -10.22 9.86
N LEU A 122 4.53 -9.76 9.12
CA LEU A 122 5.89 -10.32 9.27
C LEU A 122 6.49 -10.04 10.66
N PRO A 123 6.53 -8.80 11.19
CA PRO A 123 6.99 -8.57 12.56
C PRO A 123 6.27 -9.42 13.61
N ILE A 124 4.97 -9.69 13.43
CA ILE A 124 4.19 -10.54 14.32
C ILE A 124 4.66 -12.00 14.25
N ALA A 125 4.91 -12.51 13.04
CA ALA A 125 5.47 -13.85 12.86
C ALA A 125 6.85 -13.99 13.50
N LEU A 126 7.72 -12.99 13.32
CA LEU A 126 9.05 -12.97 13.94
C LEU A 126 8.96 -12.96 15.48
N ALA A 127 8.02 -12.20 16.05
CA ALA A 127 7.76 -12.21 17.48
C ALA A 127 7.27 -13.58 17.98
N SER A 128 6.57 -14.33 17.13
CA SER A 128 6.12 -15.69 17.41
C SER A 128 7.19 -16.77 17.16
N GLY A 129 8.39 -16.39 16.69
CA GLY A 129 9.53 -17.29 16.52
C GLY A 129 9.73 -17.85 15.11
N VAL A 130 8.96 -17.37 14.12
CA VAL A 130 9.19 -17.72 12.71
C VAL A 130 10.52 -17.13 12.25
N GLN A 131 11.38 -17.92 11.58
CA GLN A 131 12.74 -17.52 11.20
C GLN A 131 13.03 -17.63 9.70
N ASP A 132 12.25 -18.41 8.96
CA ASP A 132 12.53 -18.77 7.56
C ASP A 132 11.92 -17.81 6.52
N LEU A 133 11.43 -16.66 6.93
CA LEU A 133 10.82 -15.68 6.02
C LEU A 133 11.80 -14.58 5.64
N LYS A 134 11.76 -14.18 4.37
CA LYS A 134 12.55 -13.08 3.81
C LYS A 134 11.69 -12.11 3.03
N VAL A 135 11.87 -10.83 3.29
CA VAL A 135 11.35 -9.74 2.43
C VAL A 135 12.33 -9.55 1.28
N ILE A 136 11.85 -9.67 0.07
CA ILE A 136 12.67 -9.57 -1.16
C ILE A 136 12.42 -8.29 -1.96
N ALA A 137 11.29 -7.64 -1.74
CA ALA A 137 10.97 -6.33 -2.30
C ALA A 137 9.94 -5.62 -1.43
N ALA A 138 9.88 -4.32 -1.48
CA ALA A 138 8.94 -3.52 -0.72
C ALA A 138 8.39 -2.35 -1.52
N ILE A 139 7.10 -2.10 -1.35
CA ILE A 139 6.40 -0.90 -1.86
C ILE A 139 6.22 0.02 -0.66
N ALA A 140 6.51 1.30 -0.83
CA ALA A 140 6.14 2.34 0.13
C ALA A 140 5.49 3.53 -0.59
N ASN A 141 4.64 4.24 0.14
CA ASN A 141 4.01 5.45 -0.34
C ASN A 141 4.27 6.59 0.66
N PRO A 142 5.32 7.40 0.47
CA PRO A 142 5.62 8.51 1.37
C PRO A 142 4.53 9.59 1.37
N GLY A 143 3.57 9.55 0.42
CA GLY A 143 2.36 10.38 0.46
C GLY A 143 1.32 9.94 1.47
N SER A 144 1.56 8.82 2.17
CA SER A 144 0.67 8.24 3.18
C SER A 144 -0.77 8.00 2.70
N PRO A 145 -1.09 6.79 2.23
CA PRO A 145 -2.39 6.50 1.63
C PRO A 145 -3.55 6.67 2.61
N GLY A 146 -4.60 7.36 2.17
CA GLY A 146 -5.81 7.67 2.95
C GLY A 146 -7.03 6.80 2.60
N ASN A 147 -6.84 5.58 2.07
CA ASN A 147 -7.93 4.68 1.64
C ASN A 147 -8.44 3.73 2.74
N ILE A 148 -8.02 3.96 3.97
CA ILE A 148 -8.51 3.32 5.20
C ILE A 148 -9.15 4.39 6.06
N PHE A 149 -10.32 4.11 6.61
CA PHE A 149 -11.17 5.13 7.23
C PHE A 149 -11.57 4.72 8.64
N LEU A 150 -11.43 5.64 9.58
CA LEU A 150 -12.08 5.58 10.87
C LEU A 150 -13.48 6.17 10.71
N VAL A 151 -14.50 5.35 10.88
CA VAL A 151 -15.90 5.74 10.75
C VAL A 151 -16.62 5.63 12.08
N ALA A 152 -17.64 6.46 12.26
CA ALA A 152 -18.46 6.49 13.49
C ALA A 152 -19.93 6.29 13.18
N GLN A 153 -20.70 5.74 14.16
CA GLN A 153 -22.13 5.72 14.06
C GLN A 153 -22.68 7.15 14.04
N PRO A 154 -23.70 7.45 13.24
CA PRO A 154 -24.22 8.81 13.11
C PRO A 154 -24.67 9.43 14.45
N ASP A 155 -25.15 8.61 15.36
CA ASP A 155 -25.70 8.97 16.69
C ASP A 155 -24.68 8.78 17.85
N SER A 156 -23.44 8.37 17.55
CA SER A 156 -22.40 8.14 18.59
C SER A 156 -21.90 9.41 19.29
N GLY A 157 -22.13 10.58 18.68
CA GLY A 157 -21.57 11.85 19.14
C GLY A 157 -20.08 12.06 18.75
N ILE A 158 -19.46 11.10 18.07
CA ILE A 158 -18.08 11.19 17.62
C ILE A 158 -18.00 12.09 16.38
N ARG A 159 -17.16 13.13 16.44
CA ARG A 159 -16.92 14.07 15.31
C ARG A 159 -15.43 14.23 15.00
N LYS A 160 -14.56 13.94 15.95
CA LYS A 160 -13.10 14.05 15.85
C LYS A 160 -12.45 12.95 16.68
N ALA A 161 -11.17 12.71 16.49
CA ALA A 161 -10.45 11.62 17.15
C ALA A 161 -10.47 11.72 18.69
N GLN A 162 -10.48 12.92 19.27
CA GLN A 162 -10.57 13.10 20.74
C GLN A 162 -11.88 12.56 21.34
N ASP A 163 -12.97 12.53 20.55
CA ASP A 163 -14.27 12.04 21.01
C ASP A 163 -14.32 10.50 21.14
N LEU A 164 -13.24 9.79 20.76
CA LEU A 164 -13.11 8.35 20.88
C LEU A 164 -12.85 7.87 22.30
N ALA A 165 -12.49 8.77 23.21
CA ALA A 165 -12.24 8.42 24.62
C ALA A 165 -13.46 7.68 25.22
N GLY A 166 -13.22 6.48 25.79
CA GLY A 166 -14.25 5.61 26.36
C GLY A 166 -15.19 4.93 25.38
N LYS A 167 -15.05 5.16 24.07
CA LYS A 167 -15.90 4.56 23.02
C LYS A 167 -15.51 3.14 22.69
N THR A 168 -16.46 2.39 22.16
CA THR A 168 -16.27 1.01 21.70
C THR A 168 -15.87 1.03 20.22
N ILE A 169 -14.67 0.51 19.90
CA ILE A 169 -14.09 0.61 18.56
C ILE A 169 -13.71 -0.77 18.03
N ALA A 170 -14.21 -1.11 16.85
CA ALA A 170 -13.90 -2.36 16.17
C ALA A 170 -12.69 -2.20 15.24
N TYR A 171 -11.72 -3.11 15.34
CA TYR A 171 -10.56 -3.15 14.45
C TYR A 171 -9.92 -4.55 14.39
N PRO A 172 -9.19 -4.88 13.31
CA PRO A 172 -8.43 -6.13 13.20
C PRO A 172 -7.03 -5.95 13.79
N PRO A 173 -6.69 -6.64 14.89
CA PRO A 173 -5.38 -6.51 15.50
C PRO A 173 -4.27 -7.03 14.56
N GLY A 174 -3.07 -6.48 14.70
CA GLY A 174 -1.91 -6.92 13.93
C GLY A 174 -1.99 -6.67 12.42
N THR A 175 -2.71 -5.64 12.02
CA THR A 175 -2.84 -5.21 10.62
C THR A 175 -2.50 -3.74 10.44
N GLY A 176 -2.35 -3.27 9.19
CA GLY A 176 -2.19 -1.84 8.89
C GLY A 176 -3.35 -0.99 9.47
N ARG A 177 -4.57 -1.53 9.55
CA ARG A 177 -5.71 -0.85 10.21
C ARG A 177 -5.48 -0.62 11.69
N HIS A 178 -4.87 -1.60 12.39
CA HIS A 178 -4.49 -1.44 13.79
C HIS A 178 -3.49 -0.29 13.94
N MET A 179 -2.47 -0.24 13.08
CA MET A 179 -1.44 0.81 13.12
C MET A 179 -2.03 2.20 12.85
N ILE A 180 -2.90 2.31 11.84
CA ILE A 180 -3.57 3.59 11.52
C ILE A 180 -4.45 4.05 12.68
N LEU A 181 -5.27 3.17 13.27
CA LEU A 181 -6.08 3.52 14.43
C LEU A 181 -5.19 3.97 15.61
N SER A 182 -4.09 3.27 15.86
CA SER A 182 -3.14 3.64 16.91
C SER A 182 -2.52 5.01 16.65
N GLY A 183 -2.15 5.31 15.40
CA GLY A 183 -1.63 6.62 14.99
C GLY A 183 -2.65 7.75 15.17
N ILE A 184 -3.90 7.53 14.77
CA ILE A 184 -5.01 8.47 14.94
C ILE A 184 -5.22 8.77 16.45
N LEU A 185 -5.33 7.71 17.26
CA LEU A 185 -5.52 7.85 18.71
C LEU A 185 -4.35 8.58 19.37
N HIS A 186 -3.12 8.21 19.01
CA HIS A 186 -1.92 8.88 19.53
C HIS A 186 -1.90 10.38 19.20
N SER A 187 -2.24 10.76 17.96
CA SER A 187 -2.33 12.17 17.54
C SER A 187 -3.43 12.93 18.31
N ALA A 188 -4.43 12.22 18.79
CA ALA A 188 -5.50 12.76 19.65
C ALA A 188 -5.13 12.77 21.15
N GLY A 189 -3.94 12.30 21.53
CA GLY A 189 -3.51 12.16 22.92
C GLY A 189 -4.11 10.96 23.65
N LEU A 190 -4.58 9.94 22.89
CA LEU A 190 -5.23 8.72 23.41
C LEU A 190 -4.32 7.50 23.20
N ASP A 191 -4.40 6.55 24.14
CA ASP A 191 -3.73 5.24 24.06
C ASP A 191 -4.75 4.14 23.75
N ILE A 192 -4.52 3.39 22.67
CA ILE A 192 -5.41 2.31 22.22
C ILE A 192 -5.66 1.24 23.29
N ARG A 193 -4.73 1.06 24.25
CA ARG A 193 -4.82 0.01 25.28
C ARG A 193 -5.68 0.38 26.47
N LYS A 194 -5.89 1.68 26.73
CA LYS A 194 -6.53 2.15 27.98
C LYS A 194 -7.65 3.17 27.79
N ASP A 195 -7.61 3.94 26.70
CA ASP A 195 -8.53 5.08 26.53
C ASP A 195 -9.75 4.76 25.68
N ILE A 196 -9.80 3.56 25.07
CA ILE A 196 -10.94 3.07 24.32
C ILE A 196 -11.37 1.65 24.76
N LYS A 197 -12.58 1.24 24.39
CA LYS A 197 -13.05 -0.13 24.56
C LYS A 197 -12.78 -0.90 23.27
N ASN A 198 -11.80 -1.79 23.31
CA ASN A 198 -11.33 -2.54 22.16
C ASN A 198 -12.28 -3.69 21.81
N VAL A 199 -12.75 -3.74 20.55
CA VAL A 199 -13.42 -4.89 19.94
C VAL A 199 -12.52 -5.41 18.80
N THR A 200 -11.74 -6.45 19.14
CA THR A 200 -10.77 -7.03 18.21
C THR A 200 -11.42 -8.17 17.43
N LEU A 201 -11.40 -8.08 16.10
CA LEU A 201 -12.12 -8.95 15.18
C LEU A 201 -11.24 -9.31 13.98
N ALA A 202 -11.57 -10.40 13.29
CA ALA A 202 -11.02 -10.64 11.96
C ALA A 202 -11.39 -9.51 11.00
N GLY A 203 -10.55 -9.23 10.01
CA GLY A 203 -10.75 -8.09 9.10
C GLY A 203 -12.07 -8.08 8.34
N SER A 204 -12.64 -9.27 8.06
CA SER A 204 -13.95 -9.45 7.43
C SER A 204 -15.13 -9.17 8.36
N GLU A 205 -14.94 -9.25 9.67
CA GLU A 205 -16.00 -9.11 10.68
C GLU A 205 -16.23 -7.68 11.14
N VAL A 206 -15.25 -6.78 10.90
CA VAL A 206 -15.31 -5.37 11.35
C VAL A 206 -16.51 -4.63 10.75
N ALA A 207 -16.71 -4.73 9.44
CA ALA A 207 -17.82 -4.02 8.78
C ALA A 207 -19.20 -4.57 9.17
N PRO A 208 -19.45 -5.89 9.22
CA PRO A 208 -20.71 -6.44 9.76
C PRO A 208 -20.98 -6.02 11.21
N THR A 209 -19.97 -6.05 12.08
CA THR A 209 -20.10 -5.62 13.48
C THR A 209 -20.47 -4.13 13.60
N PHE A 210 -19.87 -3.28 12.77
CA PHE A 210 -20.26 -1.89 12.70
C PHE A 210 -21.68 -1.71 12.16
N ALA A 211 -22.06 -2.44 11.11
CA ALA A 211 -23.41 -2.39 10.53
C ALA A 211 -24.50 -2.81 11.53
N SER A 212 -24.22 -3.77 12.44
CA SER A 212 -25.14 -4.19 13.50
C SER A 212 -25.25 -3.18 14.66
N ARG A 213 -24.53 -2.05 14.59
CA ARG A 213 -24.49 -1.00 15.64
C ARG A 213 -23.98 -1.47 17.00
N SER A 214 -23.22 -2.58 17.03
CA SER A 214 -22.64 -3.13 18.25
C SER A 214 -21.42 -2.36 18.75
N VAL A 215 -20.91 -1.43 17.96
CA VAL A 215 -19.74 -0.57 18.28
C VAL A 215 -20.02 0.89 17.87
N ASP A 216 -19.39 1.84 18.58
CA ASP A 216 -19.53 3.26 18.31
C ASP A 216 -18.77 3.70 17.07
N ALA A 217 -17.62 3.08 16.80
CA ALA A 217 -16.74 3.37 15.68
C ALA A 217 -16.02 2.12 15.17
N ALA A 218 -15.49 2.20 13.96
CA ALA A 218 -14.69 1.11 13.37
C ALA A 218 -13.65 1.65 12.39
N ILE A 219 -12.55 0.92 12.23
CA ILE A 219 -11.57 1.18 11.18
C ILE A 219 -11.82 0.26 9.99
N VAL A 220 -12.21 0.83 8.86
CA VAL A 220 -12.69 0.09 7.68
C VAL A 220 -11.85 0.37 6.45
N LEU A 221 -11.85 -0.59 5.51
CA LEU A 221 -11.26 -0.40 4.19
C LEU A 221 -12.19 0.44 3.30
N GLY A 222 -11.65 1.08 2.27
CA GLY A 222 -12.42 1.94 1.39
C GLY A 222 -13.65 1.27 0.76
N GLN A 223 -13.54 0.03 0.30
CA GLN A 223 -14.69 -0.70 -0.24
C GLN A 223 -15.74 -1.01 0.84
N GLN A 224 -15.33 -1.19 2.09
CA GLN A 224 -16.26 -1.38 3.21
C GLN A 224 -17.00 -0.08 3.54
N LEU A 225 -16.33 1.08 3.45
CA LEU A 225 -16.96 2.40 3.63
C LEU A 225 -18.22 2.55 2.76
N PHE A 226 -18.09 2.26 1.46
CA PHE A 226 -19.20 2.39 0.52
C PHE A 226 -20.29 1.34 0.72
N ARG A 227 -19.91 0.10 1.04
CA ARG A 227 -20.89 -0.97 1.37
C ARG A 227 -21.69 -0.69 2.65
N LEU A 228 -21.14 0.08 3.56
CA LEU A 228 -21.79 0.56 4.78
C LEU A 228 -22.68 1.81 4.56
N GLY A 229 -22.84 2.26 3.30
CA GLY A 229 -23.62 3.44 2.98
C GLY A 229 -22.93 4.75 3.31
N SER A 230 -21.61 4.76 3.31
CA SER A 230 -20.77 5.95 3.59
C SER A 230 -21.09 6.62 4.93
N PRO A 231 -20.91 5.92 6.06
CA PRO A 231 -21.10 6.49 7.39
C PRO A 231 -20.15 7.69 7.61
N PRO A 232 -20.40 8.52 8.64
CA PRO A 232 -19.55 9.64 8.96
C PRO A 232 -18.09 9.23 9.14
N ILE A 233 -17.20 9.85 8.37
CA ILE A 233 -15.74 9.66 8.47
C ILE A 233 -15.24 10.59 9.57
N VAL A 234 -14.56 10.04 10.56
CA VAL A 234 -13.89 10.80 11.64
C VAL A 234 -12.51 11.24 11.14
N GLU A 235 -11.76 10.29 10.55
CA GLU A 235 -10.42 10.51 10.02
C GLU A 235 -10.08 9.42 9.01
N ASP A 236 -9.12 9.66 8.13
CA ASP A 236 -8.58 8.64 7.23
C ASP A 236 -7.11 8.31 7.55
N GLY A 237 -6.53 7.36 6.83
CA GLY A 237 -5.17 6.89 7.08
C GLY A 237 -4.05 7.87 6.70
N THR A 238 -4.37 9.03 6.14
CA THR A 238 -3.38 10.02 5.69
C THR A 238 -2.55 10.52 6.89
N GLY A 239 -1.23 10.46 6.77
CA GLY A 239 -0.33 10.84 7.87
C GLY A 239 -0.08 9.76 8.93
N HIS A 240 -0.78 8.63 8.87
CA HIS A 240 -0.71 7.58 9.89
C HIS A 240 -0.09 6.26 9.41
N ASN A 241 0.38 6.20 8.17
CA ASN A 241 1.02 4.99 7.63
C ASN A 241 1.97 5.31 6.46
N TRP A 242 2.83 4.36 6.15
CA TRP A 242 3.78 4.43 5.03
C TRP A 242 3.25 3.78 3.75
N GLY A 243 2.06 3.19 3.79
CA GLY A 243 1.57 2.34 2.72
C GLY A 243 2.55 1.21 2.40
N LEU A 244 3.28 0.74 3.41
CA LEU A 244 4.30 -0.29 3.22
C LEU A 244 3.63 -1.63 2.96
N ASN A 245 3.96 -2.22 1.82
CA ASN A 245 3.63 -3.59 1.46
C ASN A 245 4.91 -4.30 1.07
N VAL A 246 5.01 -5.57 1.39
CA VAL A 246 6.21 -6.35 1.16
C VAL A 246 5.93 -7.62 0.38
N LEU A 247 6.86 -7.98 -0.47
CA LEU A 247 6.91 -9.28 -1.13
C LEU A 247 7.76 -10.20 -0.26
N VAL A 248 7.14 -11.25 0.26
CA VAL A 248 7.75 -12.17 1.24
C VAL A 248 7.81 -13.57 0.66
N THR A 249 8.90 -14.26 0.90
CA THR A 249 9.12 -15.65 0.52
C THR A 249 9.85 -16.40 1.66
N GLN A 250 9.96 -17.71 1.57
CA GLN A 250 10.80 -18.50 2.47
C GLN A 250 12.27 -18.49 1.99
N GLN A 251 13.20 -18.62 2.93
CA GLN A 251 14.63 -18.78 2.61
C GLN A 251 14.87 -20.00 1.73
N SER A 252 14.18 -21.12 2.03
CA SER A 252 14.25 -22.36 1.25
C SER A 252 13.86 -22.18 -0.23
N VAL A 253 12.88 -21.33 -0.53
CA VAL A 253 12.51 -20.97 -1.92
C VAL A 253 13.59 -20.14 -2.60
N LEU A 254 14.25 -19.25 -1.86
CA LEU A 254 15.38 -18.45 -2.37
C LEU A 254 16.62 -19.28 -2.62
N ASP A 255 16.82 -20.35 -1.85
CA ASP A 255 17.96 -21.26 -1.94
C ASP A 255 17.78 -22.32 -3.04
N ASP A 256 16.56 -22.51 -3.54
CA ASP A 256 16.30 -23.26 -4.77
C ASP A 256 16.76 -22.41 -5.98
N PRO A 257 17.79 -22.85 -6.74
CA PRO A 257 18.35 -22.04 -7.82
C PRO A 257 17.36 -21.74 -8.95
N ALA A 258 16.38 -22.60 -9.19
CA ALA A 258 15.39 -22.42 -10.24
C ALA A 258 14.31 -21.41 -9.80
N LYS A 259 13.76 -21.60 -8.60
CA LYS A 259 12.77 -20.69 -8.02
C LYS A 259 13.37 -19.31 -7.70
N GLY A 260 14.60 -19.26 -7.19
CA GLY A 260 15.30 -17.99 -6.93
C GLY A 260 15.46 -17.12 -8.19
N ARG A 261 15.77 -17.74 -9.35
CA ARG A 261 15.81 -17.02 -10.66
C ARG A 261 14.44 -16.60 -11.13
N ALA A 262 13.42 -17.43 -10.95
CA ALA A 262 12.03 -17.06 -11.25
C ALA A 262 11.54 -15.91 -10.36
N LEU A 263 11.89 -15.90 -9.07
CA LEU A 263 11.60 -14.79 -8.16
C LEU A 263 12.30 -13.48 -8.56
N ALA A 264 13.49 -13.55 -9.14
CA ALA A 264 14.18 -12.38 -9.69
C ALA A 264 13.37 -11.74 -10.84
N ASP A 265 12.91 -12.54 -11.81
CA ASP A 265 12.06 -12.06 -12.90
C ASP A 265 10.67 -11.65 -12.40
N LEU A 266 10.06 -12.39 -11.47
CA LEU A 266 8.79 -12.02 -10.85
C LEU A 266 8.90 -10.65 -10.14
N THR A 267 9.99 -10.40 -9.41
CA THR A 267 10.22 -9.11 -8.73
C THR A 267 10.30 -7.97 -9.74
N ARG A 268 11.02 -8.15 -10.85
CA ARG A 268 11.03 -7.17 -11.94
C ARG A 268 9.64 -6.90 -12.51
N ARG A 269 8.88 -7.96 -12.82
CA ARG A 269 7.51 -7.85 -13.34
C ARG A 269 6.57 -7.20 -12.31
N ALA A 270 6.77 -7.45 -11.03
CA ALA A 270 5.99 -6.80 -9.96
C ALA A 270 6.18 -5.28 -9.98
N VAL A 271 7.41 -4.79 -10.20
CA VAL A 271 7.67 -3.35 -10.40
C VAL A 271 6.93 -2.83 -11.63
N GLN A 272 7.02 -3.53 -12.76
CA GLN A 272 6.32 -3.14 -13.99
C GLN A 272 4.80 -3.13 -13.84
N VAL A 273 4.22 -4.13 -13.15
CA VAL A 273 2.78 -4.23 -12.88
C VAL A 273 2.29 -3.03 -12.08
N LEU A 274 3.00 -2.64 -11.03
CA LEU A 274 2.65 -1.45 -10.24
C LEU A 274 2.73 -0.17 -11.08
N ASN A 275 3.78 -0.01 -11.87
CA ASN A 275 3.97 1.14 -12.75
C ASN A 275 2.93 1.17 -13.89
N TRP A 276 2.49 -0.01 -14.35
CA TRP A 276 1.39 -0.13 -15.31
C TRP A 276 0.07 0.38 -14.71
N GLN A 277 -0.26 0.00 -13.47
CA GLN A 277 -1.47 0.48 -12.78
C GLN A 277 -1.52 2.01 -12.71
N GLN A 278 -0.37 2.66 -12.47
CA GLN A 278 -0.27 4.12 -12.44
C GLN A 278 -0.57 4.74 -13.80
N ARG A 279 0.01 4.18 -14.86
CA ARG A 279 -0.16 4.68 -16.23
C ARG A 279 -1.52 4.36 -16.84
N HIS A 280 -2.22 3.34 -16.32
CA HIS A 280 -3.51 2.85 -16.83
C HIS A 280 -4.59 2.90 -15.74
N ALA A 281 -4.63 4.01 -14.99
CA ALA A 281 -5.51 4.18 -13.83
C ALA A 281 -6.98 3.86 -14.15
N GLU A 282 -7.51 4.31 -15.29
CA GLU A 282 -8.90 4.04 -15.67
C GLU A 282 -9.17 2.54 -15.86
N GLN A 283 -8.29 1.82 -16.57
CA GLN A 283 -8.43 0.38 -16.75
C GLN A 283 -8.36 -0.37 -15.42
N TRP A 284 -7.43 0.04 -14.55
CA TRP A 284 -7.29 -0.50 -13.21
C TRP A 284 -8.54 -0.26 -12.36
N ILE A 285 -9.06 0.97 -12.33
CA ILE A 285 -10.28 1.32 -11.58
C ILE A 285 -11.47 0.47 -12.06
N ARG A 286 -11.68 0.37 -13.36
CA ARG A 286 -12.78 -0.42 -13.93
C ARG A 286 -12.66 -1.92 -13.62
N ALA A 287 -11.47 -2.47 -13.67
CA ALA A 287 -11.26 -3.91 -13.44
C ALA A 287 -11.30 -4.26 -11.94
N SER A 288 -10.59 -3.51 -11.10
CA SER A 288 -10.46 -3.83 -9.67
C SER A 288 -11.63 -3.29 -8.84
N TYR A 289 -11.89 -1.97 -8.90
CA TYR A 289 -12.89 -1.38 -8.03
C TYR A 289 -14.32 -1.61 -8.53
N VAL A 290 -14.56 -1.45 -9.86
CA VAL A 290 -15.91 -1.59 -10.39
C VAL A 290 -16.27 -3.06 -10.58
N LYS A 291 -15.52 -3.80 -11.40
CA LYS A 291 -15.89 -5.17 -11.77
C LYS A 291 -15.70 -6.17 -10.62
N GLN A 292 -14.54 -6.13 -9.97
CA GLN A 292 -14.20 -7.10 -8.92
C GLN A 292 -14.83 -6.76 -7.56
N GLN A 293 -14.84 -5.46 -7.18
CA GLN A 293 -15.34 -5.04 -5.86
C GLN A 293 -16.78 -4.53 -5.87
N GLY A 294 -17.40 -4.32 -7.05
CA GLY A 294 -18.80 -3.91 -7.20
C GLY A 294 -19.10 -2.45 -6.85
N LEU A 295 -18.10 -1.57 -6.94
CA LEU A 295 -18.24 -0.15 -6.67
C LEU A 295 -18.66 0.63 -7.94
N SER A 296 -19.19 1.85 -7.77
CA SER A 296 -19.30 2.77 -8.91
C SER A 296 -17.92 3.23 -9.38
N TYR A 297 -17.84 3.75 -10.61
CA TYR A 297 -16.56 4.28 -11.12
C TYR A 297 -16.06 5.45 -10.25
N GLU A 298 -16.95 6.33 -9.83
CA GLU A 298 -16.65 7.49 -8.97
C GLU A 298 -16.12 7.06 -7.60
N GLN A 299 -16.74 6.03 -7.02
CA GLN A 299 -16.27 5.44 -5.77
C GLN A 299 -14.88 4.80 -5.93
N GLY A 300 -14.69 4.04 -7.01
CA GLY A 300 -13.40 3.44 -7.33
C GLY A 300 -12.32 4.49 -7.58
N LYS A 301 -12.66 5.55 -8.33
CA LYS A 301 -11.74 6.67 -8.58
C LYS A 301 -11.38 7.41 -7.28
N TYR A 302 -12.36 7.67 -6.42
CA TYR A 302 -12.11 8.28 -5.11
C TYR A 302 -11.12 7.45 -4.27
N LEU A 303 -11.30 6.13 -4.22
CA LEU A 303 -10.39 5.26 -3.47
C LEU A 303 -9.00 5.17 -4.11
N PHE A 304 -8.94 5.14 -5.44
CA PHE A 304 -7.67 5.16 -6.17
C PHE A 304 -6.88 6.45 -5.88
N ASP A 305 -7.55 7.59 -5.95
CA ASP A 305 -6.93 8.90 -5.67
C ASP A 305 -6.46 8.98 -4.19
N LYS A 306 -7.26 8.45 -3.26
CA LYS A 306 -6.92 8.38 -1.82
C LYS A 306 -5.79 7.39 -1.50
N SER A 307 -5.70 6.28 -2.24
CA SER A 307 -4.63 5.30 -2.04
C SER A 307 -3.28 5.91 -2.37
N GLY A 308 -3.21 6.74 -3.37
CA GLY A 308 -1.98 7.01 -4.08
C GLY A 308 -1.30 5.69 -4.49
N LEU A 309 -0.48 5.70 -5.49
CA LEU A 309 0.29 4.52 -5.80
C LEU A 309 1.67 4.63 -5.17
N GLY A 310 2.04 3.59 -4.43
CA GLY A 310 3.37 3.43 -3.90
C GLY A 310 4.39 3.21 -5.02
N THR A 311 5.64 3.16 -4.65
CA THR A 311 6.75 2.82 -5.53
C THR A 311 7.52 1.67 -4.90
N TYR A 312 8.09 0.78 -5.71
CA TYR A 312 9.03 -0.20 -5.20
C TYR A 312 10.34 0.46 -4.81
N TYR A 313 10.83 0.11 -3.64
CA TYR A 313 12.11 0.58 -3.10
C TYR A 313 13.09 -0.59 -3.03
N PRO A 314 14.34 -0.38 -3.46
CA PRO A 314 15.44 -1.26 -3.06
C PRO A 314 15.53 -1.29 -1.53
N ILE A 315 15.84 -2.46 -0.96
CA ILE A 315 15.93 -2.65 0.49
C ILE A 315 17.24 -2.01 0.99
N GLN A 316 17.20 -0.71 1.21
CA GLN A 316 18.32 0.13 1.66
C GLN A 316 18.08 0.64 3.09
N SER A 317 19.02 1.44 3.59
CA SER A 317 19.04 1.93 4.98
C SER A 317 17.76 2.68 5.39
N GLU A 318 17.16 3.49 4.50
CA GLU A 318 15.93 4.23 4.79
C GLU A 318 14.74 3.28 4.97
N LEU A 319 14.56 2.34 4.05
CA LEU A 319 13.48 1.34 4.14
C LEU A 319 13.65 0.44 5.38
N LYS A 320 14.89 0.04 5.69
CA LYS A 320 15.18 -0.74 6.90
C LYS A 320 14.79 0.01 8.17
N LYS A 321 15.06 1.32 8.22
CA LYS A 321 14.64 2.18 9.32
C LYS A 321 13.11 2.25 9.44
N VAL A 322 12.43 2.53 8.34
CA VAL A 322 10.95 2.60 8.32
C VAL A 322 10.34 1.29 8.80
N TYR A 323 10.83 0.17 8.31
CA TYR A 323 10.26 -1.13 8.70
C TYR A 323 10.54 -1.48 10.16
N GLN A 324 11.72 -1.11 10.69
CA GLN A 324 12.01 -1.26 12.12
C GLN A 324 11.09 -0.36 12.97
N GLN A 325 10.84 0.87 12.57
CA GLN A 325 9.90 1.78 13.25
C GLN A 325 8.48 1.20 13.30
N ILE A 326 8.03 0.57 12.21
CA ILE A 326 6.74 -0.13 12.19
C ILE A 326 6.73 -1.28 13.20
N ALA A 327 7.77 -2.10 13.24
CA ALA A 327 7.89 -3.19 14.21
C ALA A 327 7.93 -2.70 15.66
N ASP A 328 8.64 -1.61 15.91
CA ASP A 328 8.70 -0.97 17.22
C ASP A 328 7.32 -0.40 17.64
N GLY A 329 6.61 0.26 16.71
CA GLY A 329 5.25 0.75 16.94
C GLY A 329 4.25 -0.37 17.23
N LEU A 330 4.35 -1.51 16.54
CA LEU A 330 3.54 -2.70 16.84
C LEU A 330 3.80 -3.23 18.27
N TYR A 331 5.04 -3.18 18.74
CA TYR A 331 5.36 -3.54 20.11
C TYR A 331 4.78 -2.52 21.12
N GLU A 332 4.94 -1.23 20.87
CA GLU A 332 4.46 -0.17 21.73
C GLU A 332 2.93 -0.15 21.87
N THR A 333 2.22 -0.52 20.81
CA THR A 333 0.74 -0.65 20.80
C THR A 333 0.24 -1.97 21.39
N GLY A 334 1.15 -2.88 21.77
CA GLY A 334 0.80 -4.19 22.33
C GLY A 334 0.42 -5.24 21.29
N ALA A 335 0.58 -4.96 19.99
CA ALA A 335 0.39 -5.94 18.93
C ALA A 335 1.49 -7.01 18.90
N LEU A 336 2.69 -6.68 19.38
CA LEU A 336 3.78 -7.64 19.61
C LEU A 336 3.99 -7.87 21.09
N GLN A 337 4.23 -9.15 21.47
CA GLN A 337 4.57 -9.53 22.84
C GLN A 337 6.05 -9.24 23.21
N LYS A 338 6.91 -9.12 22.20
CA LYS A 338 8.34 -8.80 22.35
C LYS A 338 8.85 -7.97 21.19
N LYS A 339 9.89 -7.17 21.43
CA LYS A 339 10.58 -6.44 20.36
C LYS A 339 11.23 -7.42 19.39
N VAL A 340 11.21 -7.06 18.11
CA VAL A 340 11.87 -7.82 17.04
C VAL A 340 12.80 -6.92 16.24
N THR A 341 13.88 -7.50 15.75
CA THR A 341 14.79 -6.86 14.79
C THR A 341 14.46 -7.37 13.39
N VAL A 342 14.02 -6.49 12.50
CA VAL A 342 13.58 -6.87 11.15
C VAL A 342 14.75 -7.03 10.15
N ALA A 343 15.88 -6.37 10.39
CA ALA A 343 17.00 -6.31 9.45
C ALA A 343 17.52 -7.69 8.94
N PRO A 344 17.60 -8.76 9.76
CA PRO A 344 18.04 -10.09 9.29
C PRO A 344 17.10 -10.75 8.29
N PHE A 345 15.85 -10.27 8.22
CA PHE A 345 14.80 -10.81 7.35
C PHE A 345 14.62 -10.00 6.06
N LEU A 346 15.44 -8.97 5.85
CA LEU A 346 15.42 -8.11 4.68
C LEU A 346 16.52 -8.54 3.71
N ASP A 347 16.14 -9.25 2.65
CA ASP A 347 17.06 -9.77 1.64
C ASP A 347 17.27 -8.73 0.52
N THR A 348 18.53 -8.43 0.22
CA THR A 348 18.91 -7.37 -0.72
C THR A 348 19.23 -7.88 -2.12
N ARG A 349 19.13 -9.17 -2.39
CA ARG A 349 19.59 -9.80 -3.65
C ARG A 349 18.91 -9.27 -4.90
N PHE A 350 17.71 -8.73 -4.79
CA PHE A 350 16.97 -8.17 -5.92
C PHE A 350 16.97 -6.64 -6.00
N ASN A 351 17.76 -5.97 -5.16
CA ASN A 351 17.82 -4.50 -5.12
C ASN A 351 18.18 -3.89 -6.48
N ASP A 352 19.18 -4.46 -7.17
CA ASP A 352 19.62 -3.95 -8.47
C ASP A 352 18.51 -4.11 -9.53
N ILE A 353 17.71 -5.18 -9.43
CA ILE A 353 16.58 -5.43 -10.32
C ILE A 353 15.50 -4.37 -10.11
N VAL A 354 15.17 -4.09 -8.85
CA VAL A 354 14.17 -3.06 -8.50
C VAL A 354 14.64 -1.68 -8.93
N ALA A 355 15.90 -1.34 -8.65
CA ALA A 355 16.48 -0.05 -9.01
C ALA A 355 16.53 0.15 -10.53
N GLU A 356 17.00 -0.87 -11.26
CA GLU A 356 17.11 -0.82 -12.72
C GLU A 356 15.74 -0.76 -13.39
N GLN A 357 14.76 -1.53 -12.94
CA GLN A 357 13.41 -1.47 -13.51
C GLN A 357 12.74 -0.12 -13.24
N ASN A 358 12.90 0.46 -12.03
CA ASN A 358 12.44 1.82 -11.76
C ASN A 358 13.09 2.84 -12.72
N ARG A 359 14.41 2.73 -12.94
CA ARG A 359 15.14 3.60 -13.88
C ARG A 359 14.60 3.48 -15.30
N LEU A 360 14.40 2.26 -15.79
CA LEU A 360 13.84 1.99 -17.12
C LEU A 360 12.41 2.53 -17.28
N ASP A 361 11.61 2.45 -16.23
CA ASP A 361 10.26 3.00 -16.20
C ASP A 361 10.21 4.53 -15.96
N GLY A 362 11.36 5.19 -15.77
CA GLY A 362 11.44 6.62 -15.47
C GLY A 362 10.90 6.97 -14.08
N ILE A 363 10.88 6.02 -13.15
CA ILE A 363 10.40 6.21 -11.78
C ILE A 363 11.60 6.54 -10.87
N VAL A 364 11.49 7.66 -10.19
CA VAL A 364 12.43 8.06 -9.13
C VAL A 364 11.70 7.93 -7.80
N PRO A 365 12.05 6.93 -6.96
CA PRO A 365 11.44 6.79 -5.65
C PRO A 365 11.64 8.05 -4.80
N LYS A 366 10.59 8.58 -4.23
CA LYS A 366 10.68 9.72 -3.30
C LYS A 366 11.40 9.29 -2.03
N ARG A 367 12.13 10.22 -1.42
CA ARG A 367 12.79 9.93 -0.14
C ARG A 367 11.77 9.58 0.93
N LEU A 368 12.03 8.51 1.70
CA LEU A 368 11.24 8.13 2.86
C LEU A 368 11.66 9.03 4.03
N GLN A 369 11.00 10.19 4.15
CA GLN A 369 11.30 11.18 5.21
C GLN A 369 10.35 11.01 6.40
N ASN A 370 10.89 11.19 7.59
CA ASN A 370 10.16 11.00 8.86
C ASN A 370 9.25 12.16 9.27
N ASP A 371 9.17 13.24 8.44
CA ASP A 371 8.69 14.54 8.94
C ASP A 371 7.17 14.68 9.04
N SER A 372 6.39 13.72 8.53
CA SER A 372 4.92 13.81 8.52
C SER A 372 4.19 12.61 9.14
N HIS A 373 4.91 11.57 9.51
CA HIS A 373 4.29 10.45 10.21
C HIS A 373 4.55 10.63 11.70
N ALA A 374 3.52 10.91 12.48
CA ALA A 374 3.55 10.78 13.93
C ALA A 374 3.79 9.28 14.23
N VAL A 375 5.02 8.85 13.97
CA VAL A 375 5.52 7.62 14.54
C VAL A 375 5.40 7.79 16.02
N ILE A 376 4.80 6.85 16.69
CA ILE A 376 4.73 6.72 18.12
C ILE A 376 6.17 6.72 18.64
N HIS A 377 6.75 7.90 18.78
CA HIS A 377 7.98 8.09 19.54
C HIS A 377 7.58 8.43 20.94
N SER A 378 7.68 7.45 21.82
CA SER A 378 7.68 7.65 23.26
C SER A 378 8.73 8.70 23.60
N GLN A 379 8.30 9.93 23.83
CA GLN A 379 9.03 10.81 24.74
C GLN A 379 8.82 10.25 26.14
N GLY A 380 9.84 9.56 26.63
CA GLY A 380 10.14 9.36 28.04
C GLY A 380 8.97 9.09 28.97
N ALA A 381 8.38 7.90 28.94
CA ALA A 381 7.67 7.38 30.11
C ALA A 381 8.68 6.64 31.00
N THR A 382 9.01 7.23 32.12
CA THR A 382 9.68 6.55 33.24
C THR A 382 8.93 5.23 33.53
N PRO A 383 9.62 4.10 33.72
CA PRO A 383 8.94 2.83 33.96
C PRO A 383 8.26 2.87 35.34
N ALA A 384 6.94 2.85 35.35
CA ALA A 384 6.18 2.55 36.54
C ALA A 384 6.34 1.05 36.86
N ALA A 385 6.69 0.80 38.11
CA ALA A 385 6.99 -0.49 38.69
C ALA A 385 5.88 -1.53 38.40
N THR A 386 6.31 -2.67 37.90
CA THR A 386 5.53 -3.88 37.69
C THR A 386 5.00 -4.44 38.99
N THR A 387 3.69 -4.53 39.13
CA THR A 387 3.04 -5.55 39.94
C THR A 387 2.45 -6.61 39.02
N SER A 388 3.03 -7.79 39.13
CA SER A 388 2.65 -9.02 38.41
C SER A 388 1.23 -9.45 38.83
N ALA A 389 0.35 -9.59 37.82
CA ALA A 389 -0.80 -10.48 37.91
C ALA A 389 -0.81 -11.34 36.66
N ALA A 390 -0.49 -12.61 36.82
CA ALA A 390 -0.51 -13.60 35.78
C ALA A 390 -1.96 -13.82 35.33
N ALA A 391 -2.26 -13.46 34.09
CA ALA A 391 -3.48 -13.89 33.41
C ALA A 391 -3.12 -14.97 32.41
N THR A 392 -3.64 -16.16 32.64
CA THR A 392 -3.53 -17.37 31.83
C THR A 392 -4.21 -17.13 30.47
N ALA A 393 -3.47 -17.32 29.38
CA ALA A 393 -4.00 -17.29 28.03
C ALA A 393 -4.87 -18.52 27.77
N PRO A 394 -5.99 -18.38 27.04
CA PRO A 394 -6.79 -19.53 26.63
C PRO A 394 -6.06 -20.28 25.48
N ALA A 395 -6.01 -21.61 25.62
CA ALA A 395 -5.46 -22.51 24.64
C ALA A 395 -6.29 -22.48 23.34
N ILE A 396 -5.57 -22.38 22.21
CA ILE A 396 -6.15 -22.52 20.87
C ILE A 396 -6.52 -24.01 20.69
N VAL A 397 -7.82 -24.29 20.64
CA VAL A 397 -8.34 -25.60 20.25
C VAL A 397 -8.34 -25.65 18.71
N THR A 398 -7.46 -26.45 18.16
CA THR A 398 -7.47 -26.83 16.74
C THR A 398 -8.56 -27.87 16.51
N THR A 399 -9.73 -27.46 15.97
CA THR A 399 -10.67 -28.40 15.36
C THR A 399 -10.34 -28.47 13.85
N GLY A 400 -9.69 -29.55 13.47
CA GLY A 400 -9.52 -29.91 12.05
C GLY A 400 -10.87 -30.30 11.45
N ALA A 401 -11.33 -29.55 10.46
CA ALA A 401 -12.38 -29.98 9.56
C ALA A 401 -11.75 -30.22 8.18
N ALA A 402 -11.56 -31.49 7.83
CA ALA A 402 -11.24 -31.90 6.48
C ALA A 402 -12.46 -31.66 5.58
N VAL A 403 -12.31 -30.80 4.58
CA VAL A 403 -13.28 -30.67 3.49
C VAL A 403 -12.75 -31.46 2.30
N ALA A 404 -13.43 -32.56 1.98
CA ALA A 404 -13.23 -33.30 0.76
C ALA A 404 -13.83 -32.53 -0.41
N VAL A 405 -13.07 -32.42 -1.47
CA VAL A 405 -13.51 -31.85 -2.76
C VAL A 405 -13.82 -33.02 -3.70
N PRO A 406 -14.96 -33.02 -4.41
CA PRO A 406 -15.20 -33.92 -5.54
C PRO A 406 -14.39 -33.53 -6.79
#